data_2045d12dd55d64b66a718e9abf169796
#
_entry.id   2045d12dd55d64b66a718e9abf169796
#
_cell.length_a   1.000
_cell.length_b   1.000
_cell.length_c   1.000
_cell.angle_alpha   90.00
_cell.angle_beta   90.00
_cell.angle_gamma   90.00
#
_symmetry.space_group_name_H-M   'P 1'
#
loop_
_entity.id
_entity.type
_entity.pdbx_description
1 polymer ?
#
loop_
_entity_poly.entity_id
_entity_poly.type
_entity_poly.pdbx_seq_one_letter_code
_entity_poly.pdbx_strand_id
1 'polypeptide(L)'
;DADRILQSLDIPAKATQQLANCSIAIQQMVAIARAVDMDCKVLILDEPTSSLDDKEVQKLFGLMKDLRARGVGIIFVTHFLDQVYEVCDRITVLRDGKLVGEYEIEKLPRVQLVAKMLGKELDDEAQIKDETQVYHADENVPPVFEVEQLQSNAGIKPFDFYIRKGEVNGFTGLLGSGRSECVRAIFGADRI
;
A
#
# COMPACT_ATOMS: atom_id res chain seq x y z
N ASP A 1 -12.97 20.46 22.64
CA ASP A 1 -13.44 19.09 22.30
C ASP A 1 -12.56 18.40 21.23
N ALA A 2 -12.24 19.04 20.08
CA ALA A 2 -11.45 18.41 19.01
C ALA A 2 -10.04 17.98 19.47
N ASP A 3 -9.31 18.83 20.20
CA ASP A 3 -7.96 18.45 20.69
C ASP A 3 -8.00 17.25 21.64
N ARG A 4 -9.07 17.12 22.45
CA ARG A 4 -9.27 15.95 23.33
C ARG A 4 -9.44 14.67 22.52
N ILE A 5 -10.18 14.70 21.40
CA ILE A 5 -10.41 13.55 20.53
C ILE A 5 -9.10 13.18 19.85
N LEU A 6 -8.39 14.14 19.26
CA LEU A 6 -7.10 13.90 18.62
C LEU A 6 -6.08 13.27 19.59
N GLN A 7 -6.02 13.76 20.84
CA GLN A 7 -5.19 13.17 21.88
C GLN A 7 -5.62 11.76 22.28
N SER A 8 -6.95 11.50 22.39
CA SER A 8 -7.47 10.17 22.77
C SER A 8 -7.20 9.08 21.75
N LEU A 9 -6.89 9.47 20.50
CA LEU A 9 -6.56 8.59 19.38
C LEU A 9 -5.09 8.69 18.95
N ASP A 10 -4.26 9.36 19.78
CA ASP A 10 -2.82 9.57 19.52
C ASP A 10 -2.52 10.17 18.13
N ILE A 11 -3.38 11.08 17.67
CA ILE A 11 -3.21 11.77 16.39
C ILE A 11 -2.36 13.03 16.59
N PRO A 12 -1.18 13.14 15.95
CA PRO A 12 -0.26 14.26 16.15
C PRO A 12 -0.70 15.48 15.33
N ALA A 13 -1.89 16.01 15.61
CA ALA A 13 -2.44 17.21 14.99
C ALA A 13 -3.07 18.13 16.06
N LYS A 14 -3.16 19.43 15.76
CA LYS A 14 -3.85 20.41 16.58
C LYS A 14 -5.17 20.81 15.90
N ALA A 15 -6.22 21.03 16.69
CA ALA A 15 -7.53 21.43 16.16
C ALA A 15 -7.50 22.75 15.38
N THR A 16 -6.51 23.63 15.63
CA THR A 16 -6.31 24.89 14.93
C THR A 16 -5.46 24.78 13.66
N GLN A 17 -4.88 23.62 13.39
CA GLN A 17 -4.03 23.39 12.23
C GLN A 17 -4.89 23.19 10.97
N GLN A 18 -4.46 23.79 9.86
CA GLN A 18 -5.11 23.53 8.56
C GLN A 18 -4.82 22.09 8.10
N LEU A 19 -5.86 21.31 7.90
CA LEU A 19 -5.76 19.89 7.54
C LEU A 19 -5.01 19.68 6.21
N ALA A 20 -5.18 20.60 5.25
CA ALA A 20 -4.47 20.54 3.96
C ALA A 20 -2.94 20.59 4.08
N ASN A 21 -2.41 21.10 5.20
CA ASN A 21 -0.96 21.16 5.46
C ASN A 21 -0.44 19.93 6.22
N CYS A 22 -1.31 18.99 6.54
CA CYS A 22 -0.93 17.74 7.21
C CYS A 22 -0.57 16.66 6.18
N SER A 23 0.21 15.65 6.59
CA SER A 23 0.43 14.47 5.76
C SER A 23 -0.90 13.75 5.47
N ILE A 24 -0.95 12.98 4.38
CA ILE A 24 -2.14 12.22 4.01
C ILE A 24 -2.55 11.27 5.16
N ALA A 25 -1.59 10.67 5.84
CA ALA A 25 -1.85 9.82 7.02
C ALA A 25 -2.60 10.57 8.12
N ILE A 26 -2.15 11.78 8.47
CA ILE A 26 -2.82 12.61 9.48
C ILE A 26 -4.22 13.00 8.99
N GLN A 27 -4.39 13.35 7.73
CA GLN A 27 -5.70 13.68 7.16
C GLN A 27 -6.67 12.50 7.28
N GLN A 28 -6.22 11.28 7.00
CA GLN A 28 -7.03 10.06 7.15
C GLN A 28 -7.37 9.78 8.61
N MET A 29 -6.38 9.87 9.52
CA MET A 29 -6.63 9.68 10.95
C MET A 29 -7.63 10.71 11.52
N VAL A 30 -7.56 11.96 11.07
CA VAL A 30 -8.53 13.00 11.45
C VAL A 30 -9.93 12.69 10.92
N ALA A 31 -10.05 12.17 9.70
CA ALA A 31 -11.34 11.73 9.14
C ALA A 31 -11.95 10.59 9.97
N ILE A 32 -11.13 9.63 10.41
CA ILE A 32 -11.54 8.55 11.31
C ILE A 32 -11.95 9.11 12.68
N ALA A 33 -11.17 10.02 13.25
CA ALA A 33 -11.48 10.67 14.53
C ALA A 33 -12.86 11.35 14.50
N ARG A 34 -13.19 12.02 13.40
CA ARG A 34 -14.50 12.64 13.21
C ARG A 34 -15.63 11.61 13.18
N ALA A 35 -15.44 10.46 12.52
CA ALA A 35 -16.44 9.40 12.51
C ALA A 35 -16.65 8.80 13.90
N VAL A 36 -15.58 8.64 14.66
CA VAL A 36 -15.61 8.15 16.05
C VAL A 36 -16.33 9.13 16.99
N ASP A 37 -16.09 10.43 16.83
CA ASP A 37 -16.77 11.48 17.62
C ASP A 37 -18.29 11.47 17.40
N MET A 38 -18.74 11.03 16.23
CA MET A 38 -20.16 10.84 15.90
C MET A 38 -20.74 9.53 16.45
N ASP A 39 -20.04 8.79 17.33
CA ASP A 39 -20.42 7.50 17.89
C ASP A 39 -20.79 6.45 16.83
N CYS A 40 -20.00 6.39 15.75
CA CYS A 40 -20.23 5.43 14.69
C CYS A 40 -20.10 3.99 15.22
N LYS A 41 -21.01 3.12 14.81
CA LYS A 41 -20.99 1.67 15.13
C LYS A 41 -20.28 0.87 14.06
N VAL A 42 -20.21 1.41 12.84
CA VAL A 42 -19.52 0.81 11.70
C VAL A 42 -18.70 1.88 11.01
N LEU A 43 -17.43 1.56 10.77
CA LEU A 43 -16.48 2.40 10.04
C LEU A 43 -16.10 1.71 8.73
N ILE A 44 -16.21 2.41 7.61
CA ILE A 44 -15.81 1.90 6.31
C ILE A 44 -14.54 2.65 5.88
N LEU A 45 -13.49 1.90 5.60
CA LEU A 45 -12.20 2.39 5.13
C LEU A 45 -11.94 1.81 3.74
N ASP A 46 -11.96 2.68 2.73
CA ASP A 46 -11.73 2.30 1.34
C ASP A 46 -10.31 2.72 0.94
N GLU A 47 -9.44 1.74 0.64
CA GLU A 47 -8.02 1.89 0.28
C GLU A 47 -7.23 2.86 1.19
N PRO A 48 -7.38 2.80 2.53
CA PRO A 48 -6.86 3.84 3.40
C PRO A 48 -5.32 3.86 3.50
N THR A 49 -4.65 2.84 2.99
CA THR A 49 -3.20 2.67 3.08
C THR A 49 -2.47 2.95 1.78
N SER A 50 -3.17 3.22 0.68
CA SER A 50 -2.59 3.33 -0.67
C SER A 50 -1.51 4.41 -0.82
N SER A 51 -1.52 5.44 0.03
CA SER A 51 -0.58 6.58 0.00
C SER A 51 0.22 6.72 1.30
N LEU A 52 0.27 5.68 2.12
CA LEU A 52 0.94 5.67 3.40
C LEU A 52 2.26 4.91 3.34
N ASP A 53 3.24 5.33 4.13
CA ASP A 53 4.43 4.53 4.39
C ASP A 53 4.14 3.43 5.44
N ASP A 54 5.08 2.49 5.61
CA ASP A 54 4.90 1.36 6.54
C ASP A 54 4.66 1.81 8.00
N LYS A 55 5.30 2.91 8.44
CA LYS A 55 5.11 3.42 9.80
C LYS A 55 3.74 4.04 9.97
N GLU A 56 3.25 4.72 8.94
CA GLU A 56 1.91 5.32 8.92
C GLU A 56 0.83 4.23 8.85
N VAL A 57 1.05 3.16 8.07
CA VAL A 57 0.19 1.97 8.04
C VAL A 57 0.07 1.34 9.42
N GLN A 58 1.20 1.14 10.13
CA GLN A 58 1.19 0.56 11.47
C GLN A 58 0.44 1.44 12.50
N LYS A 59 0.53 2.76 12.38
CA LYS A 59 -0.26 3.69 13.21
C LYS A 59 -1.75 3.55 12.92
N LEU A 60 -2.14 3.48 11.65
CA LEU A 60 -3.53 3.27 11.26
C LEU A 60 -4.06 1.93 11.81
N PHE A 61 -3.28 0.86 11.71
CA PHE A 61 -3.66 -0.46 12.26
C PHE A 61 -3.77 -0.44 13.78
N GLY A 62 -2.90 0.28 14.48
CA GLY A 62 -3.05 0.51 15.92
C GLY A 62 -4.39 1.16 16.24
N LEU A 63 -4.74 2.24 15.54
CA LEU A 63 -6.03 2.92 15.70
C LEU A 63 -7.22 1.99 15.39
N MET A 64 -7.15 1.19 14.33
CA MET A 64 -8.21 0.22 13.99
C MET A 64 -8.39 -0.83 15.10
N LYS A 65 -7.29 -1.36 15.66
CA LYS A 65 -7.32 -2.31 16.77
C LYS A 65 -7.96 -1.70 18.03
N ASP A 66 -7.67 -0.45 18.34
CA ASP A 66 -8.27 0.28 19.46
C ASP A 66 -9.76 0.51 19.27
N LEU A 67 -10.19 0.88 18.06
CA LEU A 67 -11.60 1.07 17.73
C LEU A 67 -12.38 -0.25 17.79
N ARG A 68 -11.79 -1.34 17.28
CA ARG A 68 -12.34 -2.69 17.42
C ARG A 68 -12.53 -3.07 18.89
N ALA A 69 -11.55 -2.81 19.75
CA ALA A 69 -11.64 -3.07 21.19
C ALA A 69 -12.76 -2.27 21.87
N ARG A 70 -13.11 -1.10 21.32
CA ARG A 70 -14.26 -0.27 21.76
C ARG A 70 -15.61 -0.73 21.17
N GLY A 71 -15.62 -1.81 20.38
CA GLY A 71 -16.83 -2.39 19.78
C GLY A 71 -17.27 -1.77 18.46
N VAL A 72 -16.41 -1.01 17.78
CA VAL A 72 -16.68 -0.50 16.42
C VAL A 72 -16.44 -1.61 15.41
N GLY A 73 -17.44 -1.93 14.58
CA GLY A 73 -17.27 -2.81 13.42
C GLY A 73 -16.50 -2.06 12.31
N ILE A 74 -15.50 -2.71 11.70
CA ILE A 74 -14.69 -2.07 10.65
C ILE A 74 -14.79 -2.88 9.36
N ILE A 75 -15.15 -2.20 8.26
CA ILE A 75 -15.05 -2.72 6.90
C ILE A 75 -13.80 -2.10 6.28
N PHE A 76 -12.80 -2.93 6.01
CA PHE A 76 -11.52 -2.54 5.45
C PHE A 76 -11.40 -3.04 4.02
N VAL A 77 -11.45 -2.14 3.05
CA VAL A 77 -11.33 -2.46 1.62
C VAL A 77 -9.89 -2.19 1.18
N THR A 78 -9.22 -3.18 0.65
CA THR A 78 -7.84 -3.07 0.17
C THR A 78 -7.51 -4.18 -0.83
N HIS A 79 -6.49 -3.95 -1.64
CA HIS A 79 -5.87 -4.95 -2.50
C HIS A 79 -4.53 -5.47 -1.93
N PHE A 80 -4.06 -4.93 -0.80
CA PHE A 80 -2.84 -5.36 -0.12
C PHE A 80 -3.12 -6.56 0.78
N LEU A 81 -2.90 -7.77 0.27
CA LEU A 81 -3.24 -9.01 0.99
C LEU A 81 -2.51 -9.15 2.32
N ASP A 82 -1.24 -8.71 2.42
CA ASP A 82 -0.49 -8.75 3.68
C ASP A 82 -1.20 -7.99 4.79
N GLN A 83 -1.75 -6.83 4.47
CA GLN A 83 -2.50 -6.00 5.40
C GLN A 83 -3.79 -6.67 5.86
N VAL A 84 -4.47 -7.39 4.95
CA VAL A 84 -5.69 -8.15 5.30
C VAL A 84 -5.36 -9.22 6.34
N TYR A 85 -4.27 -9.98 6.16
CA TYR A 85 -3.84 -11.01 7.11
C TYR A 85 -3.36 -10.43 8.44
N GLU A 86 -2.90 -9.19 8.46
CA GLU A 86 -2.40 -8.55 9.69
C GLU A 86 -3.51 -8.00 10.58
N VAL A 87 -4.61 -7.48 10.01
CA VAL A 87 -5.57 -6.67 10.76
C VAL A 87 -7.00 -7.19 10.74
N CYS A 88 -7.37 -8.06 9.77
CA CYS A 88 -8.74 -8.53 9.62
C CYS A 88 -8.99 -9.86 10.35
N ASP A 89 -10.21 -10.08 10.79
CA ASP A 89 -10.69 -11.36 11.34
C ASP A 89 -11.32 -12.23 10.25
N ARG A 90 -12.00 -11.60 9.30
CA ARG A 90 -12.74 -12.23 8.20
C ARG A 90 -12.46 -11.51 6.89
N ILE A 91 -12.54 -12.24 5.80
CA ILE A 91 -12.45 -11.68 4.45
C ILE A 91 -13.68 -12.07 3.62
N THR A 92 -14.22 -11.08 2.92
CA THR A 92 -15.25 -11.26 1.88
C THR A 92 -14.59 -11.06 0.52
N VAL A 93 -14.59 -12.09 -0.30
CA VAL A 93 -14.00 -12.05 -1.64
C VAL A 93 -15.07 -11.71 -2.66
N LEU A 94 -14.83 -10.66 -3.41
CA LEU A 94 -15.65 -10.23 -4.55
C LEU A 94 -14.87 -10.40 -5.85
N ARG A 95 -15.54 -10.82 -6.92
CA ARG A 95 -15.00 -10.90 -8.27
C ARG A 95 -16.08 -10.53 -9.28
N ASP A 96 -15.78 -9.61 -10.19
CA ASP A 96 -16.70 -9.14 -11.23
C ASP A 96 -18.07 -8.70 -10.67
N GLY A 97 -18.06 -8.03 -9.50
CA GLY A 97 -19.25 -7.59 -8.78
C GLY A 97 -20.07 -8.69 -8.10
N LYS A 98 -19.58 -9.93 -8.08
CA LYS A 98 -20.26 -11.09 -7.46
C LYS A 98 -19.53 -11.54 -6.21
N LEU A 99 -20.29 -11.98 -5.22
CA LEU A 99 -19.75 -12.63 -4.02
C LEU A 99 -19.15 -13.99 -4.40
N VAL A 100 -17.86 -14.17 -4.13
CA VAL A 100 -17.18 -15.47 -4.25
C VAL A 100 -17.33 -16.27 -2.95
N GLY A 101 -17.20 -15.61 -1.81
CA GLY A 101 -17.39 -16.22 -0.51
C GLY A 101 -16.87 -15.37 0.64
N GLU A 102 -17.18 -15.84 1.87
CA GLU A 102 -16.70 -15.26 3.12
C GLU A 102 -15.88 -16.31 3.88
N TYR A 103 -14.78 -15.88 4.45
CA TYR A 103 -13.83 -16.80 5.09
C TYR A 103 -13.27 -16.15 6.37
N GLU A 104 -12.99 -16.97 7.37
CA GLU A 104 -12.15 -16.59 8.50
C GLU A 104 -10.68 -16.56 8.04
N ILE A 105 -9.97 -15.49 8.35
CA ILE A 105 -8.58 -15.29 7.89
C ILE A 105 -7.67 -16.45 8.35
N GLU A 106 -7.81 -16.90 9.59
CA GLU A 106 -6.99 -17.98 10.16
C GLU A 106 -7.15 -19.31 9.40
N LYS A 107 -8.28 -19.52 8.73
CA LYS A 107 -8.62 -20.76 8.02
C LYS A 107 -8.39 -20.68 6.51
N LEU A 108 -8.02 -19.52 5.98
CA LEU A 108 -7.83 -19.32 4.56
C LEU A 108 -6.36 -19.03 4.24
N PRO A 109 -5.56 -20.01 3.79
CA PRO A 109 -4.21 -19.76 3.34
C PRO A 109 -4.17 -18.75 2.19
N ARG A 110 -3.13 -17.91 2.16
CA ARG A 110 -2.96 -16.83 1.15
C ARG A 110 -3.07 -17.34 -0.29
N VAL A 111 -2.50 -18.50 -0.57
CA VAL A 111 -2.54 -19.14 -1.89
C VAL A 111 -3.98 -19.44 -2.32
N GLN A 112 -4.80 -19.96 -1.40
CA GLN A 112 -6.22 -20.23 -1.67
C GLN A 112 -7.01 -18.94 -1.86
N LEU A 113 -6.70 -17.87 -1.11
CA LEU A 113 -7.31 -16.56 -1.31
C LEU A 113 -7.05 -16.04 -2.72
N VAL A 114 -5.79 -16.06 -3.16
CA VAL A 114 -5.40 -15.64 -4.52
C VAL A 114 -6.12 -16.47 -5.58
N ALA A 115 -6.19 -17.79 -5.41
CA ALA A 115 -6.91 -18.66 -6.33
C ALA A 115 -8.40 -18.30 -6.45
N LYS A 116 -9.06 -18.06 -5.32
CA LYS A 116 -10.47 -17.64 -5.28
C LYS A 116 -10.68 -16.28 -5.97
N MET A 117 -9.76 -15.34 -5.79
CA MET A 117 -9.79 -14.05 -6.48
C MET A 117 -9.62 -14.20 -7.98
N LEU A 118 -8.75 -15.11 -8.44
CA LEU A 118 -8.49 -15.37 -9.85
C LEU A 118 -9.54 -16.32 -10.49
N GLY A 119 -10.39 -16.97 -9.70
CA GLY A 119 -11.36 -17.95 -10.18
C GLY A 119 -10.74 -19.27 -10.63
N LYS A 120 -9.56 -19.58 -10.11
CA LYS A 120 -8.90 -20.88 -10.33
C LYS A 120 -9.30 -21.82 -9.20
N GLU A 121 -9.77 -23.01 -9.52
CA GLU A 121 -9.82 -24.11 -8.57
C GLU A 121 -8.37 -24.59 -8.41
N LEU A 122 -7.83 -24.47 -7.20
CA LEU A 122 -6.59 -25.16 -6.87
C LEU A 122 -7.00 -26.58 -6.51
N ASP A 123 -6.59 -27.55 -7.31
CA ASP A 123 -6.43 -28.90 -6.81
C ASP A 123 -5.46 -28.83 -5.61
N ASP A 124 -5.80 -29.50 -4.52
CA ASP A 124 -5.10 -29.42 -3.22
C ASP A 124 -3.59 -29.75 -3.28
N GLU A 125 -3.10 -30.17 -4.43
CA GLU A 125 -1.69 -30.55 -4.70
C GLU A 125 -0.92 -29.57 -5.60
N ALA A 126 -1.53 -28.53 -6.13
CA ALA A 126 -0.79 -27.53 -6.90
C ALA A 126 0.07 -26.69 -5.97
N GLN A 127 1.24 -27.19 -5.64
CA GLN A 127 2.36 -26.35 -5.23
C GLN A 127 2.49 -25.29 -6.31
N ILE A 128 2.19 -24.03 -5.96
CA ILE A 128 2.63 -22.90 -6.78
C ILE A 128 4.15 -23.01 -6.77
N LYS A 129 4.69 -23.65 -7.80
CA LYS A 129 6.09 -23.47 -8.14
C LYS A 129 6.23 -21.98 -8.37
N ASP A 130 6.98 -21.36 -7.52
CA ASP A 130 7.49 -20.00 -7.69
C ASP A 130 8.43 -20.07 -8.91
N GLU A 131 7.83 -20.14 -10.11
CA GLU A 131 8.56 -19.95 -11.35
C GLU A 131 8.83 -18.46 -11.48
N THR A 132 9.61 -17.93 -10.54
CA THR A 132 10.39 -16.74 -10.78
C THR A 132 11.35 -17.14 -11.91
N GLN A 133 10.94 -16.85 -13.14
CA GLN A 133 11.90 -16.82 -14.24
C GLN A 133 12.91 -15.73 -13.89
N VAL A 134 13.99 -16.15 -13.26
CA VAL A 134 15.13 -15.26 -13.02
C VAL A 134 15.69 -14.93 -14.41
N TYR A 135 15.42 -13.72 -14.85
CA TYR A 135 16.04 -13.21 -16.07
C TYR A 135 17.54 -13.11 -15.83
N HIS A 136 18.31 -13.92 -16.52
CA HIS A 136 19.76 -13.80 -16.56
C HIS A 136 20.10 -12.91 -17.76
N ALA A 137 20.43 -11.65 -17.46
CA ALA A 137 20.94 -10.76 -18.47
C ALA A 137 22.25 -11.34 -19.05
N ASP A 138 22.33 -11.49 -20.36
CA ASP A 138 23.59 -11.78 -21.02
C ASP A 138 24.46 -10.51 -20.94
N GLU A 139 25.51 -10.55 -20.15
CA GLU A 139 26.42 -9.42 -19.93
C GLU A 139 27.13 -8.97 -21.22
N ASN A 140 27.17 -9.83 -22.24
CA ASN A 140 27.77 -9.52 -23.53
C ASN A 140 26.82 -8.73 -24.45
N VAL A 141 25.53 -8.60 -24.11
CA VAL A 141 24.60 -7.82 -24.90
C VAL A 141 24.65 -6.36 -24.43
N PRO A 142 24.94 -5.39 -25.34
CA PRO A 142 24.96 -3.99 -24.96
C PRO A 142 23.59 -3.51 -24.50
N PRO A 143 23.52 -2.57 -23.54
CA PRO A 143 22.28 -1.97 -23.11
C PRO A 143 21.55 -1.29 -24.27
N VAL A 144 20.22 -1.35 -24.28
CA VAL A 144 19.37 -0.61 -25.25
C VAL A 144 19.19 0.85 -24.83
N PHE A 145 19.45 1.13 -23.56
CA PHE A 145 19.42 2.46 -22.99
C PHE A 145 20.42 2.54 -21.83
N GLU A 146 21.21 3.60 -21.81
CA GLU A 146 22.23 3.85 -20.80
C GLU A 146 22.31 5.35 -20.52
N VAL A 147 22.42 5.71 -19.27
CA VAL A 147 22.68 7.07 -18.80
C VAL A 147 23.79 7.06 -17.76
N GLU A 148 24.68 8.00 -17.86
CA GLU A 148 25.77 8.23 -16.92
C GLU A 148 25.52 9.54 -16.16
N GLN A 149 25.74 9.52 -14.87
CA GLN A 149 25.64 10.70 -13.98
C GLN A 149 24.31 11.46 -14.15
N LEU A 150 23.20 10.73 -14.32
CA LEU A 150 21.87 11.33 -14.45
C LEU A 150 21.51 12.07 -13.16
N GLN A 151 21.23 13.34 -13.30
CA GLN A 151 20.74 14.20 -12.19
C GLN A 151 19.62 15.07 -12.70
N SER A 152 18.81 15.63 -11.80
CA SER A 152 17.78 16.58 -12.18
C SER A 152 17.64 17.69 -11.15
N ASN A 153 17.10 18.83 -11.59
CA ASN A 153 16.77 19.95 -10.72
C ASN A 153 15.69 19.62 -9.65
N ALA A 154 15.05 18.45 -9.77
CA ALA A 154 14.10 17.91 -8.79
C ALA A 154 14.78 17.26 -7.57
N GLY A 155 16.12 17.41 -7.42
CA GLY A 155 16.84 16.96 -6.23
C GLY A 155 17.39 15.54 -6.31
N ILE A 156 17.42 14.92 -7.49
CA ILE A 156 18.06 13.62 -7.71
C ILE A 156 19.57 13.81 -7.73
N LYS A 157 20.26 13.04 -6.91
CA LYS A 157 21.73 12.97 -6.94
C LYS A 157 22.18 12.20 -8.16
N PRO A 158 23.38 12.50 -8.72
CA PRO A 158 23.91 11.80 -9.88
C PRO A 158 23.93 10.28 -9.65
N PHE A 159 23.41 9.53 -10.62
CA PHE A 159 23.46 8.06 -10.65
C PHE A 159 23.55 7.56 -12.08
N ASP A 160 24.10 6.34 -12.23
CA ASP A 160 24.20 5.65 -13.50
C ASP A 160 23.06 4.63 -13.59
N PHE A 161 22.50 4.45 -14.77
CA PHE A 161 21.43 3.52 -15.02
C PHE A 161 21.51 2.97 -16.44
N TYR A 162 21.26 1.68 -16.60
CA TYR A 162 21.13 1.06 -17.91
C TYR A 162 20.01 0.02 -17.89
N ILE A 163 19.50 -0.34 -19.08
CA ILE A 163 18.55 -1.41 -19.29
C ILE A 163 18.87 -2.18 -20.57
N ARG A 164 18.78 -3.49 -20.54
CA ARG A 164 19.05 -4.37 -21.68
C ARG A 164 17.75 -4.80 -22.36
N LYS A 165 17.88 -5.30 -23.58
CA LYS A 165 16.74 -5.79 -24.36
C LYS A 165 16.05 -6.95 -23.63
N GLY A 166 14.73 -6.84 -23.41
CA GLY A 166 13.92 -7.86 -22.73
C GLY A 166 14.01 -7.83 -21.20
N GLU A 167 14.78 -6.90 -20.63
CA GLU A 167 14.88 -6.70 -19.18
C GLU A 167 13.70 -5.89 -18.65
N VAL A 168 13.22 -6.25 -17.45
CA VAL A 168 12.27 -5.46 -16.66
C VAL A 168 12.99 -5.00 -15.41
N ASN A 169 13.18 -3.70 -15.26
CA ASN A 169 13.87 -3.11 -14.12
C ASN A 169 12.86 -2.43 -13.18
N GLY A 170 12.88 -2.80 -11.90
CA GLY A 170 11.97 -2.29 -10.87
C GLY A 170 12.59 -1.15 -10.07
N PHE A 171 11.93 0.02 -10.02
CA PHE A 171 12.30 1.10 -9.11
C PHE A 171 11.48 1.00 -7.82
N THR A 172 12.15 0.80 -6.69
CA THR A 172 11.53 0.74 -5.36
C THR A 172 12.16 1.75 -4.41
N GLY A 173 11.48 2.03 -3.32
CA GLY A 173 11.95 2.96 -2.28
C GLY A 173 10.78 3.53 -1.46
N LEU A 174 11.09 4.18 -0.36
CA LEU A 174 10.09 4.82 0.51
C LEU A 174 9.40 5.99 -0.19
N LEU A 175 8.26 6.43 0.37
CA LEU A 175 7.59 7.63 -0.09
C LEU A 175 8.55 8.84 0.00
N GLY A 176 8.62 9.65 -1.06
CA GLY A 176 9.56 10.77 -1.15
C GLY A 176 11.02 10.38 -1.47
N SER A 177 11.30 9.11 -1.81
CA SER A 177 12.66 8.66 -2.18
C SER A 177 13.13 9.12 -3.56
N GLY A 178 12.30 9.83 -4.33
CA GLY A 178 12.67 10.35 -5.65
C GLY A 178 12.42 9.38 -6.82
N ARG A 179 11.65 8.30 -6.63
CA ARG A 179 11.35 7.31 -7.69
C ARG A 179 10.70 7.94 -8.91
N SER A 180 9.65 8.74 -8.68
CA SER A 180 8.91 9.42 -9.75
C SER A 180 9.79 10.42 -10.47
N GLU A 181 10.61 11.15 -9.74
CA GLU A 181 11.56 12.12 -10.27
C GLU A 181 12.64 11.41 -11.09
N CYS A 182 13.15 10.25 -10.65
CA CYS A 182 14.07 9.41 -11.42
C CYS A 182 13.46 9.00 -12.76
N VAL A 183 12.26 8.45 -12.75
CA VAL A 183 11.59 7.99 -13.98
C VAL A 183 11.31 9.16 -14.91
N ARG A 184 10.91 10.33 -14.38
CA ARG A 184 10.69 11.55 -15.18
C ARG A 184 11.98 12.06 -15.81
N ALA A 185 13.10 12.01 -15.08
CA ALA A 185 14.42 12.37 -15.60
C ALA A 185 14.87 11.41 -16.72
N ILE A 186 14.72 10.09 -16.50
CA ILE A 186 15.02 9.07 -17.52
C ILE A 186 14.17 9.28 -18.78
N PHE A 187 12.89 9.62 -18.62
CA PHE A 187 11.99 9.89 -19.75
C PHE A 187 12.24 11.23 -20.43
N GLY A 188 13.04 12.12 -19.82
CA GLY A 188 13.29 13.46 -20.35
C GLY A 188 12.16 14.46 -20.12
N ALA A 189 11.28 14.19 -19.17
CA ALA A 189 10.20 15.12 -18.80
C ALA A 189 10.69 16.27 -17.91
N ASP A 190 11.76 16.06 -17.17
CA ASP A 190 12.41 17.05 -16.34
C ASP A 190 13.72 17.53 -17.01
N ARG A 191 14.10 18.79 -16.76
CA ARG A 191 15.40 19.29 -17.22
C ARG A 191 16.52 18.61 -16.43
N ILE A 192 17.42 18.01 -17.16
CA ILE A 192 18.64 17.37 -16.67
C ILE A 192 19.71 18.43 -16.45
#